data_f5a4e408838d65442feab5201d0074b8
#
_entry.id   f5a4e408838d65442feab5201d0074b8
#
_cell.length_a   1.000
_cell.length_b   1.000
_cell.length_c   1.000
_cell.angle_alpha   90.00
_cell.angle_beta   90.00
_cell.angle_gamma   90.00
#
_symmetry.space_group_name_H-M   'P 1'
#
loop_
_entity.id
_entity.type
_entity.pdbx_description
1 polymer ?
#
loop_
_entity_poly.entity_id
_entity_poly.type
_entity_poly.pdbx_seq_one_letter_code
_entity_poly.pdbx_strand_id
1 'polypeptide(L)'
;MTEKSAQTKAYQQWLTQNGVLMNKVELPVLQGGVNGVRAREDIKPNEAFLFVPNKLLITVESARQSEIAEVFSNHEQLFFTNVERDSLTMIVYLMFERLKGPASFWHPYFDALEMGKPAYLWPPEAIEMCDDPELRLQLRYDN
;
A
#
# COMPACT_ATOMS: atom_id res chain seq x y z
N MET A 1 14.89 3.77 20.90
CA MET A 1 14.21 3.10 19.75
C MET A 1 13.47 4.18 19.01
N THR A 2 13.75 4.37 17.73
CA THR A 2 13.04 5.35 16.91
C THR A 2 11.60 4.87 16.68
N GLU A 3 10.63 5.78 16.57
CA GLU A 3 9.21 5.50 16.29
C GLU A 3 9.04 4.55 15.08
N LYS A 4 9.81 4.77 14.04
CA LYS A 4 9.89 3.93 12.83
C LYS A 4 10.27 2.46 13.15
N SER A 5 11.14 2.23 14.12
CA SER A 5 11.51 0.86 14.56
C SER A 5 10.34 0.16 15.28
N ALA A 6 9.49 0.90 15.98
CA ALA A 6 8.30 0.35 16.65
C ALA A 6 7.20 -0.02 15.63
N GLN A 7 6.94 0.84 14.66
CA GLN A 7 5.99 0.59 13.55
C GLN A 7 6.38 -0.64 12.73
N THR A 8 7.65 -0.76 12.36
CA THR A 8 8.18 -1.93 11.65
C THR A 8 7.95 -3.22 12.43
N LYS A 9 8.22 -3.22 13.75
CA LYS A 9 7.98 -4.40 14.60
C LYS A 9 6.50 -4.74 14.71
N ALA A 10 5.64 -3.74 14.89
CA ALA A 10 4.19 -3.94 14.94
C ALA A 10 3.67 -4.57 13.65
N TYR A 11 4.15 -4.10 12.50
CA TYR A 11 3.81 -4.65 11.19
C TYR A 11 4.28 -6.11 11.04
N GLN A 12 5.52 -6.42 11.41
CA GLN A 12 6.05 -7.80 11.37
C GLN A 12 5.24 -8.74 12.29
N GLN A 13 4.89 -8.29 13.49
CA GLN A 13 4.04 -9.06 14.41
C GLN A 13 2.65 -9.31 13.81
N TRP A 14 2.04 -8.28 13.23
CA TRP A 14 0.75 -8.40 12.58
C TRP A 14 0.78 -9.39 11.41
N LEU A 15 1.81 -9.36 10.56
CA LEU A 15 2.00 -10.32 9.48
C LEU A 15 2.06 -11.76 10.02
N THR A 16 2.89 -12.00 11.03
CA THR A 16 3.06 -13.33 11.65
C THR A 16 1.77 -13.83 12.30
N GLN A 17 1.09 -12.98 13.07
CA GLN A 17 -0.19 -13.31 13.72
C GLN A 17 -1.29 -13.64 12.70
N ASN A 18 -1.20 -13.10 11.51
CA ASN A 18 -2.13 -13.36 10.42
C ASN A 18 -1.73 -14.50 9.48
N GLY A 19 -0.65 -15.22 9.82
CA GLY A 19 -0.27 -16.46 9.15
C GLY A 19 0.66 -16.28 7.95
N VAL A 20 1.34 -15.13 7.83
CA VAL A 20 2.43 -14.98 6.87
C VAL A 20 3.61 -15.84 7.31
N LEU A 21 4.12 -16.66 6.40
CA LEU A 21 5.31 -17.46 6.63
C LEU A 21 6.47 -16.85 5.85
N MET A 22 7.51 -16.45 6.58
CA MET A 22 8.72 -15.82 6.05
C MET A 22 9.92 -16.73 6.34
N ASN A 23 9.96 -17.90 5.66
CA ASN A 23 10.91 -18.94 5.98
C ASN A 23 12.36 -18.55 5.66
N LYS A 24 12.55 -17.85 4.54
CA LYS A 24 13.89 -17.56 4.01
C LYS A 24 14.17 -16.07 3.80
N VAL A 25 13.20 -15.23 4.14
CA VAL A 25 13.31 -13.77 3.95
C VAL A 25 12.95 -13.03 5.21
N GLU A 26 13.42 -11.81 5.33
CA GLU A 26 12.93 -10.83 6.29
C GLU A 26 12.42 -9.58 5.58
N LEU A 27 11.32 -9.03 6.10
CA LEU A 27 10.71 -7.81 5.60
C LEU A 27 9.95 -7.07 6.73
N PRO A 28 9.81 -5.77 6.66
CA PRO A 28 10.60 -4.88 5.82
C PRO A 28 12.05 -4.75 6.35
N VAL A 29 12.98 -4.53 5.45
CA VAL A 29 14.38 -4.21 5.78
C VAL A 29 14.69 -2.83 5.23
N LEU A 30 15.04 -1.90 6.11
CA LEU A 30 15.46 -0.56 5.71
C LEU A 30 16.95 -0.57 5.30
N GLN A 31 17.22 -0.36 4.03
CA GLN A 31 18.57 -0.25 3.50
C GLN A 31 18.68 1.00 2.64
N GLY A 32 19.63 1.88 2.98
CA GLY A 32 19.81 3.14 2.25
C GLY A 32 18.58 4.06 2.21
N GLY A 33 17.69 3.97 3.22
CA GLY A 33 16.45 4.76 3.26
C GLY A 33 15.25 4.12 2.54
N VAL A 34 15.43 2.97 1.90
CA VAL A 34 14.38 2.25 1.17
C VAL A 34 13.98 0.99 1.90
N ASN A 35 12.68 0.75 2.04
CA ASN A 35 12.16 -0.52 2.53
C ASN A 35 12.27 -1.60 1.45
N GLY A 36 12.74 -2.77 1.86
CA GLY A 36 12.93 -3.89 0.95
C GLY A 36 12.76 -5.24 1.64
N VAL A 37 13.06 -6.29 0.89
CA VAL A 37 13.09 -7.68 1.35
C VAL A 37 14.53 -8.17 1.27
N ARG A 38 15.01 -8.85 2.30
CA ARG A 38 16.33 -9.45 2.33
C ARG A 38 16.24 -10.95 2.51
N ALA A 39 16.98 -11.71 1.68
CA ALA A 39 17.17 -13.14 1.89
C ALA A 39 18.03 -13.38 3.14
N ARG A 40 17.64 -14.36 3.97
CA ARG A 40 18.39 -14.81 5.14
C ARG A 40 19.32 -15.96 4.83
N GLU A 41 19.03 -16.69 3.77
CA GLU A 41 19.77 -17.85 3.27
C GLU A 41 19.56 -18.02 1.78
N ASP A 42 20.26 -18.97 1.15
CA ASP A 42 20.12 -19.27 -0.26
C ASP A 42 18.70 -19.79 -0.59
N ILE A 43 18.13 -19.24 -1.65
CA ILE A 43 16.82 -19.64 -2.17
C ILE A 43 17.04 -20.38 -3.48
N LYS A 44 16.65 -21.65 -3.53
CA LYS A 44 16.78 -22.49 -4.72
C LYS A 44 15.66 -22.21 -5.73
N PRO A 45 15.87 -22.50 -7.01
CA PRO A 45 14.80 -22.45 -8.01
C PRO A 45 13.57 -23.27 -7.57
N ASN A 46 12.38 -22.70 -7.76
CA ASN A 46 11.08 -23.28 -7.37
C ASN A 46 10.88 -23.51 -5.85
N GLU A 47 11.70 -22.90 -5.02
CA GLU A 47 11.53 -22.95 -3.57
C GLU A 47 10.62 -21.82 -3.08
N ALA A 48 9.60 -22.14 -2.28
CA ALA A 48 8.73 -21.15 -1.66
C ALA A 48 9.48 -20.46 -0.49
N PHE A 49 9.69 -19.17 -0.59
CA PHE A 49 10.39 -18.34 0.40
C PHE A 49 9.47 -17.45 1.23
N LEU A 50 8.27 -17.23 0.72
CA LEU A 50 7.24 -16.39 1.34
C LEU A 50 5.85 -16.99 1.05
N PHE A 51 4.99 -17.01 2.04
CA PHE A 51 3.57 -17.33 1.90
C PHE A 51 2.74 -16.22 2.53
N VAL A 52 1.80 -15.67 1.77
CA VAL A 52 0.86 -14.65 2.22
C VAL A 52 -0.56 -15.19 2.10
N PRO A 53 -1.31 -15.33 3.20
CA PRO A 53 -2.70 -15.75 3.15
C PRO A 53 -3.59 -14.75 2.39
N ASN A 54 -4.61 -15.25 1.69
CA ASN A 54 -5.52 -14.44 0.88
C ASN A 54 -6.20 -13.31 1.68
N LYS A 55 -6.47 -13.51 2.97
CA LYS A 55 -7.05 -12.47 3.85
C LYS A 55 -6.17 -11.23 4.01
N LEU A 56 -4.89 -11.34 3.66
CA LEU A 56 -3.92 -10.23 3.66
C LEU A 56 -3.69 -9.65 2.26
N LEU A 57 -4.55 -9.95 1.32
CA LEU A 57 -4.57 -9.34 0.00
C LEU A 57 -5.72 -8.32 -0.06
N ILE A 58 -5.37 -7.08 -0.35
CA ILE A 58 -6.35 -6.04 -0.63
C ILE A 58 -6.75 -6.19 -2.09
N THR A 59 -7.98 -6.59 -2.35
CA THR A 59 -8.51 -6.85 -3.69
C THR A 59 -9.85 -6.15 -3.89
N VAL A 60 -10.25 -5.97 -5.14
CA VAL A 60 -11.57 -5.44 -5.48
C VAL A 60 -12.69 -6.30 -4.87
N GLU A 61 -12.51 -7.62 -4.86
CA GLU A 61 -13.47 -8.54 -4.28
C GLU A 61 -13.59 -8.35 -2.76
N SER A 62 -12.47 -8.25 -2.04
CA SER A 62 -12.49 -7.98 -0.59
C SER A 62 -13.11 -6.61 -0.28
N ALA A 63 -12.88 -5.61 -1.11
CA ALA A 63 -13.50 -4.29 -0.99
C ALA A 63 -15.03 -4.38 -1.13
N ARG A 64 -15.51 -5.08 -2.15
CA ARG A 64 -16.95 -5.27 -2.41
C ARG A 64 -17.67 -6.13 -1.37
N GLN A 65 -16.95 -6.91 -0.58
CA GLN A 65 -17.46 -7.71 0.54
C GLN A 65 -17.27 -7.04 1.91
N SER A 66 -16.75 -5.82 1.93
CA SER A 66 -16.47 -5.07 3.17
C SER A 66 -17.71 -4.41 3.78
N GLU A 67 -17.52 -3.73 4.91
CA GLU A 67 -18.55 -2.96 5.62
C GLU A 67 -19.21 -1.88 4.74
N ILE A 68 -18.54 -1.43 3.66
CA ILE A 68 -19.05 -0.43 2.73
C ILE A 68 -19.57 -1.03 1.42
N ALA A 69 -19.87 -2.33 1.39
CA ALA A 69 -20.40 -3.02 0.21
C ALA A 69 -21.64 -2.32 -0.37
N GLU A 70 -22.52 -1.78 0.48
CA GLU A 70 -23.72 -1.04 0.07
C GLU A 70 -23.40 0.26 -0.69
N VAL A 71 -22.28 0.92 -0.39
CA VAL A 71 -21.87 2.11 -1.13
C VAL A 71 -21.60 1.74 -2.59
N PHE A 72 -20.96 0.61 -2.82
CA PHE A 72 -20.67 0.14 -4.17
C PHE A 72 -21.94 -0.27 -4.93
N SER A 73 -22.83 -1.04 -4.30
CA SER A 73 -24.08 -1.48 -4.92
C SER A 73 -25.05 -0.34 -5.17
N ASN A 74 -25.10 0.68 -4.33
CA ASN A 74 -25.97 1.84 -4.51
C ASN A 74 -25.48 2.80 -5.63
N HIS A 75 -24.25 2.63 -6.12
CA HIS A 75 -23.64 3.46 -7.14
C HIS A 75 -23.06 2.61 -8.30
N GLU A 76 -23.86 1.70 -8.83
CA GLU A 76 -23.45 0.72 -9.86
C GLU A 76 -22.76 1.35 -11.07
N GLN A 77 -23.21 2.52 -11.51
CA GLN A 77 -22.62 3.21 -12.65
C GLN A 77 -21.12 3.52 -12.44
N LEU A 78 -20.72 3.82 -11.21
CA LEU A 78 -19.32 4.13 -10.88
C LEU A 78 -18.49 2.88 -10.63
N PHE A 79 -19.05 1.89 -9.91
CA PHE A 79 -18.26 0.80 -9.35
C PHE A 79 -18.40 -0.53 -10.10
N PHE A 80 -19.33 -0.64 -11.07
CA PHE A 80 -19.51 -1.88 -11.84
C PHE A 80 -19.47 -1.67 -13.35
N THR A 81 -19.92 -0.53 -13.87
CA THR A 81 -19.99 -0.30 -15.32
C THR A 81 -18.97 0.71 -15.85
N ASN A 82 -18.39 1.54 -14.99
CA ASN A 82 -17.34 2.48 -15.39
C ASN A 82 -16.05 1.75 -15.80
N VAL A 83 -15.30 2.31 -16.75
CA VAL A 83 -14.00 1.79 -17.19
C VAL A 83 -13.01 1.71 -16.02
N GLU A 84 -13.02 2.72 -15.14
CA GLU A 84 -12.15 2.83 -13.96
C GLU A 84 -12.74 2.18 -12.69
N ARG A 85 -13.78 1.35 -12.82
CA ARG A 85 -14.54 0.79 -11.68
C ARG A 85 -13.67 0.13 -10.61
N ASP A 86 -12.64 -0.61 -11.03
CA ASP A 86 -11.78 -1.34 -10.10
C ASP A 86 -10.86 -0.39 -9.34
N SER A 87 -10.30 0.60 -10.01
CA SER A 87 -9.51 1.68 -9.40
C SER A 87 -10.35 2.49 -8.43
N LEU A 88 -11.56 2.90 -8.83
CA LEU A 88 -12.48 3.65 -7.98
C LEU A 88 -12.90 2.85 -6.74
N THR A 89 -13.22 1.57 -6.90
CA THR A 89 -13.55 0.67 -5.79
C THR A 89 -12.40 0.60 -4.79
N MET A 90 -11.18 0.38 -5.27
CA MET A 90 -9.98 0.30 -4.42
C MET A 90 -9.67 1.60 -3.72
N ILE A 91 -9.77 2.75 -4.41
CA ILE A 91 -9.55 4.07 -3.82
C ILE A 91 -10.52 4.31 -2.66
N VAL A 92 -11.82 4.13 -2.90
CA VAL A 92 -12.85 4.35 -1.88
C VAL A 92 -12.66 3.41 -0.68
N TYR A 93 -12.38 2.14 -0.93
CA TYR A 93 -12.12 1.17 0.13
C TYR A 93 -10.89 1.53 0.98
N LEU A 94 -9.77 1.84 0.33
CA LEU A 94 -8.54 2.21 1.05
C LEU A 94 -8.70 3.52 1.84
N MET A 95 -9.43 4.49 1.29
CA MET A 95 -9.76 5.73 2.02
C MET A 95 -10.60 5.43 3.26
N PHE A 96 -11.64 4.59 3.14
CA PHE A 96 -12.47 4.19 4.25
C PHE A 96 -11.67 3.48 5.34
N GLU A 97 -10.87 2.47 4.99
CA GLU A 97 -10.03 1.75 5.94
C GLU A 97 -9.01 2.66 6.62
N ARG A 98 -8.43 3.60 5.89
CA ARG A 98 -7.49 4.58 6.45
C ARG A 98 -8.17 5.54 7.43
N LEU A 99 -9.40 5.98 7.15
CA LEU A 99 -10.18 6.86 8.03
C LEU A 99 -10.60 6.17 9.34
N LYS A 100 -10.73 4.84 9.37
CA LYS A 100 -10.96 4.09 10.61
C LYS A 100 -9.79 4.19 11.60
N GLY A 101 -8.60 4.56 11.14
CA GLY A 101 -7.41 4.67 11.98
C GLY A 101 -7.11 3.35 12.73
N PRO A 102 -6.88 3.39 14.05
CA PRO A 102 -6.56 2.21 14.84
C PRO A 102 -7.64 1.12 14.87
N ALA A 103 -8.88 1.42 14.49
CA ALA A 103 -9.96 0.44 14.38
C ALA A 103 -9.90 -0.39 13.08
N SER A 104 -9.09 0.02 12.10
CA SER A 104 -8.89 -0.73 10.88
C SER A 104 -8.05 -1.99 11.12
N PHE A 105 -8.48 -3.11 10.51
CA PHE A 105 -7.64 -4.31 10.43
C PHE A 105 -6.30 -4.03 9.76
N TRP A 106 -6.27 -3.10 8.81
CA TRP A 106 -5.10 -2.72 8.01
C TRP A 106 -4.22 -1.65 8.67
N HIS A 107 -4.56 -1.19 9.87
CA HIS A 107 -3.82 -0.14 10.56
C HIS A 107 -2.30 -0.39 10.63
N PRO A 108 -1.79 -1.58 11.02
CA PRO A 108 -0.35 -1.82 11.08
C PRO A 108 0.33 -1.77 9.71
N TYR A 109 -0.41 -2.11 8.64
CA TYR A 109 0.07 -1.98 7.26
C TYR A 109 0.18 -0.51 6.86
N PHE A 110 -0.88 0.28 7.10
CA PHE A 110 -0.88 1.72 6.78
C PHE A 110 0.18 2.51 7.57
N ASP A 111 0.42 2.15 8.82
CA ASP A 111 1.46 2.77 9.65
C ASP A 111 2.88 2.44 9.16
N ALA A 112 3.06 1.25 8.59
CA ALA A 112 4.34 0.83 8.05
C ALA A 112 4.60 1.38 6.63
N LEU A 113 3.56 1.86 5.92
CA LEU A 113 3.70 2.45 4.60
C LEU A 113 4.40 3.80 4.67
N GLU A 114 5.54 3.91 4.01
CA GLU A 114 6.11 5.21 3.70
C GLU A 114 5.44 5.77 2.44
N MET A 115 4.55 6.72 2.66
CA MET A 115 3.96 7.47 1.55
C MET A 115 5.04 8.38 0.96
N GLY A 116 5.63 7.96 -0.17
CA GLY A 116 6.41 8.86 -1.00
C GLY A 116 5.55 10.07 -1.37
N LYS A 117 6.19 11.22 -1.55
CA LYS A 117 5.50 12.36 -2.15
C LYS A 117 5.57 12.22 -3.67
N PRO A 118 4.47 11.83 -4.35
CA PRO A 118 4.45 11.80 -5.80
C PRO A 118 4.73 13.20 -6.35
N ALA A 119 5.23 13.28 -7.58
CA ALA A 119 5.74 14.52 -8.13
C ALA A 119 4.71 15.66 -8.19
N TYR A 120 3.42 15.33 -8.33
CA TYR A 120 2.33 16.32 -8.28
C TYR A 120 2.12 16.94 -6.88
N LEU A 121 2.70 16.37 -5.82
CA LEU A 121 2.71 16.96 -4.46
C LEU A 121 4.05 17.64 -4.13
N TRP A 122 4.94 17.79 -5.10
CA TRP A 122 6.20 18.48 -4.86
C TRP A 122 5.98 19.99 -4.78
N PRO A 123 6.78 20.70 -3.96
CA PRO A 123 6.72 22.14 -3.92
C PRO A 123 7.16 22.75 -5.27
N PRO A 124 6.65 23.92 -5.65
CA PRO A 124 6.95 24.55 -6.93
C PRO A 124 8.45 24.63 -7.25
N GLU A 125 9.28 24.90 -6.23
CA GLU A 125 10.73 24.98 -6.37
C GLU A 125 11.36 23.67 -6.83
N ALA A 126 10.83 22.52 -6.37
CA ALA A 126 11.31 21.21 -6.78
C ALA A 126 10.86 20.85 -8.20
N ILE A 127 9.67 21.30 -8.61
CA ILE A 127 9.17 21.14 -9.98
C ILE A 127 10.03 21.96 -10.96
N GLU A 128 10.45 23.17 -10.58
CA GLU A 128 11.33 24.02 -11.42
C GLU A 128 12.71 23.41 -11.65
N MET A 129 13.19 22.53 -10.73
CA MET A 129 14.45 21.83 -10.91
C MET A 129 14.38 20.67 -11.91
N CYS A 130 13.19 20.34 -12.40
CA CYS A 130 13.02 19.32 -13.42
C CYS A 130 13.56 19.83 -14.77
N ASP A 131 14.51 19.12 -15.38
CA ASP A 131 15.11 19.51 -16.66
C ASP A 131 14.19 19.28 -17.86
N ASP A 132 13.14 18.47 -17.71
CA ASP A 132 12.16 18.19 -18.75
C ASP A 132 11.03 19.25 -18.74
N PRO A 133 10.94 20.12 -19.79
CA PRO A 133 9.94 21.17 -19.85
C PRO A 133 8.51 20.65 -19.97
N GLU A 134 8.30 19.51 -20.65
CA GLU A 134 6.98 18.92 -20.86
C GLU A 134 6.46 18.30 -19.56
N LEU A 135 7.30 17.52 -18.86
CA LEU A 135 6.97 16.98 -17.54
C LEU A 135 6.72 18.09 -16.53
N ARG A 136 7.52 19.16 -16.56
CA ARG A 136 7.33 20.34 -15.68
C ARG A 136 5.99 21.01 -15.93
N LEU A 137 5.58 21.15 -17.19
CA LEU A 137 4.28 21.71 -17.55
C LEU A 137 3.14 20.83 -17.03
N GLN A 138 3.23 19.51 -17.23
CA GLN A 138 2.24 18.55 -16.74
C GLN A 138 2.09 18.59 -15.23
N LEU A 139 3.19 18.60 -14.48
CA LEU A 139 3.18 18.68 -13.00
C LEU A 139 2.58 19.98 -12.47
N ARG A 140 2.66 21.08 -13.22
CA ARG A 140 2.01 22.35 -12.85
C ARG A 140 0.50 22.36 -13.08
N TYR A 141 0.00 21.56 -14.05
CA TYR A 141 -1.45 21.46 -14.29
C TYR A 141 -2.13 20.49 -13.31
N ASP A 142 -1.39 19.52 -12.76
CA ASP A 142 -1.89 18.53 -11.82
C ASP A 142 -1.85 19.01 -10.35
N ASN A 143 -1.26 20.18 -10.08
CA ASN A 143 -1.21 20.85 -8.78
C ASN A 143 -2.28 21.94 -8.72
#